data_3a0b712b5e0b8f8216481387a8e1c755
#
_entry.id   3a0b712b5e0b8f8216481387a8e1c755
#
_cell.length_a   1.000
_cell.length_b   1.000
_cell.length_c   1.000
_cell.angle_alpha   90.00
_cell.angle_beta   90.00
_cell.angle_gamma   90.00
#
_symmetry.space_group_name_H-M   'P 1'
#
loop_
_entity.id
_entity.type
_entity.pdbx_description
1 polymer ?
#
loop_
_entity_poly.entity_id
_entity_poly.type
_entity_poly.pdbx_seq_one_letter_code
_entity_poly.pdbx_strand_id
1 'polypeptide(L)'
;MNGCYNTMSIGRVRGSAGIALCVLAAAAFAPGLAAQGAKEANGRGRPSAPLAHPTSHLEPARGMLGDLAGTWRFEIWFAGNFSGTPDVSGIRVLKALFDDLRLEWTEVLDHSQVQGQGLVGFDSSSDRFFSTAVYNVGSAPELLTGILDDAQPSITFYAISISPAVGDPPPVPSSTLAVLDHDHFTWTAQDRGWRAVFTRQH
;
A
#
# COMPACT_ATOMS: atom_id res chain seq x y z
N MET A 1 17.24 -69.95 12.43
CA MET A 1 16.93 -68.90 13.40
C MET A 1 17.09 -67.58 12.62
N ASN A 2 15.95 -67.13 12.06
CA ASN A 2 15.92 -65.98 11.17
C ASN A 2 15.30 -64.78 11.89
N GLY A 3 16.10 -63.73 12.09
CA GLY A 3 15.63 -62.46 12.64
C GLY A 3 15.15 -61.54 11.54
N CYS A 4 13.85 -61.22 11.51
CA CYS A 4 13.26 -60.22 10.65
C CYS A 4 13.56 -58.80 11.19
N TYR A 5 14.28 -58.00 10.45
CA TYR A 5 14.37 -56.55 10.69
C TYR A 5 13.24 -55.83 9.96
N ASN A 6 12.35 -55.27 10.76
CA ASN A 6 11.23 -54.46 10.30
C ASN A 6 11.70 -53.03 10.03
N THR A 7 11.80 -52.67 8.76
CA THR A 7 12.21 -51.31 8.33
C THR A 7 10.99 -50.41 8.40
N MET A 8 10.93 -49.58 9.42
CA MET A 8 9.91 -48.55 9.59
C MET A 8 10.18 -47.41 8.56
N SER A 9 9.35 -47.33 7.55
CA SER A 9 9.31 -46.23 6.58
C SER A 9 8.75 -45.02 7.29
N ILE A 10 9.62 -44.01 7.49
CA ILE A 10 9.22 -42.68 8.00
C ILE A 10 8.61 -41.93 6.84
N GLY A 11 7.27 -41.87 6.82
CA GLY A 11 6.51 -41.00 5.92
C GLY A 11 6.89 -39.54 6.13
N ARG A 12 7.46 -38.92 5.09
CA ARG A 12 7.65 -37.46 5.01
C ARG A 12 6.28 -36.79 5.01
N VAL A 13 5.89 -36.26 6.14
CA VAL A 13 4.81 -35.28 6.23
C VAL A 13 5.31 -34.01 5.49
N ARG A 14 4.82 -33.79 4.30
CA ARG A 14 4.95 -32.50 3.62
C ARG A 14 4.11 -31.50 4.41
N GLY A 15 4.75 -30.78 5.29
CA GLY A 15 4.19 -29.60 5.92
C GLY A 15 3.90 -28.56 4.84
N SER A 16 2.63 -28.29 4.60
CA SER A 16 2.20 -27.08 3.89
C SER A 16 2.66 -25.91 4.74
N ALA A 17 3.77 -25.28 4.32
CA ALA A 17 4.19 -23.99 4.86
C ALA A 17 3.12 -22.99 4.41
N GLY A 18 2.20 -22.67 5.33
CA GLY A 18 1.32 -21.53 5.18
C GLY A 18 2.17 -20.29 5.08
N ILE A 19 2.30 -19.77 3.88
CA ILE A 19 2.93 -18.47 3.65
C ILE A 19 1.97 -17.44 4.22
N ALA A 20 2.24 -17.00 5.45
CA ALA A 20 1.63 -15.82 6.02
C ALA A 20 2.18 -14.64 5.20
N LEU A 21 1.33 -14.10 4.33
CA LEU A 21 1.60 -12.88 3.59
C LEU A 21 1.55 -11.71 4.59
N CYS A 22 2.63 -11.55 5.37
CA CYS A 22 2.84 -10.33 6.13
C CYS A 22 3.29 -9.27 5.15
N VAL A 23 2.38 -8.41 4.70
CA VAL A 23 2.77 -7.07 4.25
C VAL A 23 3.28 -6.37 5.50
N LEU A 24 4.59 -6.48 5.73
CA LEU A 24 5.29 -5.90 6.87
C LEU A 24 5.39 -4.39 6.65
N ALA A 25 4.47 -3.65 7.26
CA ALA A 25 4.78 -2.30 7.68
C ALA A 25 5.79 -2.42 8.82
N ALA A 26 7.08 -2.34 8.52
CA ALA A 26 8.14 -2.31 9.53
C ALA A 26 8.16 -0.94 10.21
N ALA A 27 7.33 -0.76 11.24
CA ALA A 27 7.46 0.34 12.17
C ALA A 27 8.41 -0.08 13.29
N ALA A 28 9.66 0.37 13.23
CA ALA A 28 10.61 0.23 14.33
C ALA A 28 10.22 1.21 15.44
N PHE A 29 9.68 0.70 16.54
CA PHE A 29 9.47 1.47 17.77
C PHE A 29 10.76 1.50 18.60
N ALA A 30 11.28 2.71 18.83
CA ALA A 30 12.21 3.00 19.94
C ALA A 30 11.50 3.90 20.95
N PRO A 31 11.48 3.56 22.27
CA PRO A 31 10.89 4.43 23.28
C PRO A 31 11.94 5.42 23.79
N GLY A 32 11.65 6.71 23.73
CA GLY A 32 12.44 7.76 24.36
C GLY A 32 11.54 8.75 25.09
N LEU A 33 11.54 8.67 26.44
CA LEU A 33 10.93 9.66 27.33
C LEU A 33 11.77 10.94 27.33
N ALA A 34 11.12 12.09 27.20
CA ALA A 34 11.46 13.29 27.98
C ALA A 34 10.35 14.35 27.89
N ALA A 35 9.76 14.66 29.02
CA ALA A 35 8.87 15.80 29.22
C ALA A 35 9.70 17.07 29.43
N GLN A 36 9.28 18.22 28.87
CA GLN A 36 9.43 19.53 29.52
C GLN A 36 8.74 20.68 28.77
N GLY A 37 7.84 21.38 29.42
CA GLY A 37 7.87 22.83 29.55
C GLY A 37 7.07 23.65 28.51
N ALA A 38 5.79 23.87 28.83
CA ALA A 38 4.98 24.94 28.23
C ALA A 38 5.52 26.33 28.62
N LYS A 39 5.68 27.19 27.61
CA LYS A 39 5.77 28.65 27.82
C LYS A 39 4.87 29.35 26.82
N GLU A 40 3.74 29.85 27.29
CA GLU A 40 2.84 30.72 26.55
C GLU A 40 3.56 31.99 26.14
N ALA A 41 3.60 32.28 24.85
CA ALA A 41 3.95 33.58 24.31
C ALA A 41 2.73 34.17 23.59
N ASN A 42 2.14 35.15 24.24
CA ASN A 42 1.07 35.99 23.76
C ASN A 42 1.58 36.87 22.60
N GLY A 43 1.31 36.48 21.37
CA GLY A 43 1.74 37.17 20.15
C GLY A 43 0.54 37.69 19.36
N ARG A 44 0.42 39.00 19.33
CA ARG A 44 -0.54 39.79 18.53
C ARG A 44 -0.68 39.27 17.12
N GLY A 45 -1.93 39.05 16.69
CA GLY A 45 -2.29 38.55 15.37
C GLY A 45 -1.63 39.32 14.24
N ARG A 46 -0.72 38.64 13.57
CA ARG A 46 -0.23 39.02 12.25
C ARG A 46 -1.34 38.69 11.25
N PRO A 47 -1.75 39.64 10.37
CA PRO A 47 -2.72 39.28 9.33
C PRO A 47 -2.15 38.11 8.54
N SER A 48 -2.87 36.98 8.56
CA SER A 48 -2.54 35.83 7.74
C SER A 48 -2.57 36.26 6.29
N ALA A 49 -1.45 36.17 5.61
CA ALA A 49 -1.43 36.30 4.15
C ALA A 49 -2.42 35.29 3.58
N PRO A 50 -3.16 35.63 2.51
CA PRO A 50 -4.02 34.66 1.84
C PRO A 50 -3.16 33.42 1.54
N LEU A 51 -3.56 32.26 2.06
CA LEU A 51 -2.95 30.99 1.69
C LEU A 51 -3.08 30.91 0.16
N ALA A 52 -1.96 30.96 -0.55
CA ALA A 52 -1.96 30.62 -1.96
C ALA A 52 -2.61 29.24 -2.07
N HIS A 53 -3.75 29.16 -2.75
CA HIS A 53 -4.37 27.88 -3.03
C HIS A 53 -3.34 27.08 -3.81
N PRO A 54 -2.95 25.89 -3.33
CA PRO A 54 -2.06 25.03 -4.08
C PRO A 54 -2.66 24.81 -5.47
N THR A 55 -1.83 24.70 -6.48
CA THR A 55 -2.26 24.36 -7.83
C THR A 55 -3.00 23.05 -7.71
N SER A 56 -4.31 23.06 -7.93
CA SER A 56 -5.13 21.87 -7.71
C SER A 56 -4.79 20.80 -8.74
N HIS A 57 -4.37 19.63 -8.30
CA HIS A 57 -4.16 18.44 -9.12
C HIS A 57 -5.48 17.69 -9.43
N LEU A 58 -6.63 18.35 -9.28
CA LEU A 58 -7.94 17.72 -9.40
C LEU A 58 -8.15 17.00 -10.75
N GLU A 59 -7.88 17.68 -11.88
CA GLU A 59 -8.08 17.06 -13.19
C GLU A 59 -7.06 15.95 -13.50
N PRO A 60 -5.76 16.12 -13.23
CA PRO A 60 -4.81 14.99 -13.30
C PRO A 60 -5.20 13.81 -12.42
N ALA A 61 -5.70 14.06 -11.20
CA ALA A 61 -6.15 13.00 -10.30
C ALA A 61 -7.37 12.25 -10.83
N ARG A 62 -8.35 12.95 -11.43
CA ARG A 62 -9.49 12.31 -12.10
C ARG A 62 -9.04 11.41 -13.25
N GLY A 63 -8.14 11.91 -14.09
CA GLY A 63 -7.57 11.13 -15.19
C GLY A 63 -6.93 9.85 -14.66
N MET A 64 -6.05 9.98 -13.66
CA MET A 64 -5.35 8.85 -13.08
C MET A 64 -6.29 7.82 -12.44
N LEU A 65 -7.29 8.27 -11.67
CA LEU A 65 -8.28 7.36 -11.08
C LEU A 65 -9.13 6.69 -12.16
N GLY A 66 -9.48 7.40 -13.25
CA GLY A 66 -10.13 6.83 -14.42
C GLY A 66 -9.30 5.72 -15.06
N ASP A 67 -7.99 5.92 -15.20
CA ASP A 67 -7.06 4.92 -15.74
C ASP A 67 -6.91 3.71 -14.80
N LEU A 68 -7.03 3.89 -13.50
CA LEU A 68 -6.97 2.78 -12.52
C LEU A 68 -8.26 1.98 -12.44
N ALA A 69 -9.41 2.55 -12.79
CA ALA A 69 -10.69 1.84 -12.73
C ALA A 69 -10.71 0.66 -13.69
N GLY A 70 -11.19 -0.51 -13.22
CA GLY A 70 -11.28 -1.73 -14.05
C GLY A 70 -10.95 -3.00 -13.29
N THR A 71 -10.79 -4.08 -14.06
CA THR A 71 -10.37 -5.39 -13.56
C THR A 71 -8.92 -5.64 -13.97
N TRP A 72 -8.12 -6.06 -13.03
CA TRP A 72 -6.68 -6.19 -13.20
C TRP A 72 -6.19 -7.55 -12.75
N ARG A 73 -5.41 -8.22 -13.57
CA ARG A 73 -4.53 -9.29 -13.16
C ARG A 73 -3.33 -8.66 -12.48
N PHE A 74 -3.01 -9.05 -11.24
CA PHE A 74 -1.79 -8.59 -10.58
C PHE A 74 -0.83 -9.74 -10.33
N GLU A 75 0.44 -9.41 -10.35
CA GLU A 75 1.57 -10.29 -10.04
C GLU A 75 2.53 -9.54 -9.13
N ILE A 76 2.95 -10.17 -8.03
CA ILE A 76 3.82 -9.58 -7.01
C ILE A 76 5.08 -10.42 -6.87
N TRP A 77 6.21 -9.74 -6.85
CA TRP A 77 7.52 -10.32 -6.54
C TRP A 77 8.07 -9.68 -5.28
N PHE A 78 8.59 -10.51 -4.37
CA PHE A 78 9.28 -10.04 -3.18
C PHE A 78 10.79 -9.94 -3.38
N ALA A 79 11.45 -9.24 -2.47
CA ALA A 79 12.91 -9.07 -2.50
C ALA A 79 13.63 -10.41 -2.62
N GLY A 80 14.59 -10.46 -3.56
CA GLY A 80 15.34 -11.68 -3.87
C GLY A 80 14.77 -12.51 -5.03
N ASN A 81 13.54 -12.21 -5.51
CA ASN A 81 12.90 -12.98 -6.61
C ASN A 81 12.42 -12.09 -7.79
N PHE A 82 12.99 -10.92 -8.03
CA PHE A 82 12.46 -9.99 -9.05
C PHE A 82 12.55 -10.45 -10.50
N SER A 83 13.23 -11.54 -10.80
CA SER A 83 13.39 -12.11 -12.14
C SER A 83 12.78 -13.50 -12.32
N GLY A 84 12.21 -14.08 -11.25
CA GLY A 84 11.56 -15.39 -11.27
C GLY A 84 10.08 -15.31 -11.61
N THR A 85 9.38 -16.42 -11.40
CA THR A 85 7.92 -16.43 -11.38
C THR A 85 7.40 -15.59 -10.22
N PRO A 86 6.23 -14.93 -10.36
CA PRO A 86 5.67 -14.14 -9.28
C PRO A 86 5.44 -15.00 -8.02
N ASP A 87 5.72 -14.42 -6.86
CA ASP A 87 5.49 -15.08 -5.57
C ASP A 87 4.00 -15.11 -5.23
N VAL A 88 3.25 -14.10 -5.67
CA VAL A 88 1.81 -13.96 -5.47
C VAL A 88 1.18 -13.43 -6.74
N SER A 89 -0.02 -13.92 -7.06
CA SER A 89 -0.84 -13.39 -8.15
C SER A 89 -2.31 -13.45 -7.78
N GLY A 90 -3.14 -12.71 -8.54
CA GLY A 90 -4.56 -12.65 -8.28
C GLY A 90 -5.28 -11.66 -9.18
N ILE A 91 -6.52 -11.37 -8.82
CA ILE A 91 -7.36 -10.39 -9.49
C ILE A 91 -7.72 -9.28 -8.52
N ARG A 92 -7.55 -8.03 -8.95
CA ARG A 92 -8.02 -6.82 -8.28
C ARG A 92 -9.05 -6.12 -9.15
N VAL A 93 -10.15 -5.72 -8.56
CA VAL A 93 -11.21 -4.95 -9.23
C VAL A 93 -11.30 -3.60 -8.56
N LEU A 94 -11.17 -2.52 -9.35
CA LEU A 94 -11.35 -1.15 -8.89
C LEU A 94 -12.60 -0.57 -9.54
N LYS A 95 -13.54 -0.07 -8.73
CA LYS A 95 -14.81 0.50 -9.18
C LYS A 95 -15.00 1.89 -8.61
N ALA A 96 -15.54 2.79 -9.43
CA ALA A 96 -15.92 4.12 -8.94
C ALA A 96 -16.94 4.01 -7.80
N LEU A 97 -16.70 4.77 -6.74
CA LEU A 97 -17.55 4.85 -5.56
C LEU A 97 -18.02 6.30 -5.39
N PHE A 98 -19.33 6.53 -5.49
CA PHE A 98 -20.03 7.82 -5.39
C PHE A 98 -19.69 8.83 -6.49
N ASP A 99 -18.41 9.06 -6.77
CA ASP A 99 -17.90 10.06 -7.71
C ASP A 99 -16.67 9.52 -8.47
N ASP A 100 -16.06 10.36 -9.30
CA ASP A 100 -14.85 10.04 -10.07
C ASP A 100 -13.53 10.25 -9.31
N LEU A 101 -13.61 10.61 -8.02
CA LEU A 101 -12.45 10.86 -7.17
C LEU A 101 -12.18 9.74 -6.16
N ARG A 102 -12.98 8.67 -6.18
CA ARG A 102 -12.85 7.54 -5.26
C ARG A 102 -13.11 6.23 -5.95
N LEU A 103 -12.22 5.29 -5.75
CA LEU A 103 -12.38 3.90 -6.18
C LEU A 103 -12.41 2.99 -4.95
N GLU A 104 -13.41 2.14 -4.87
CA GLU A 104 -13.35 0.95 -4.03
C GLU A 104 -12.56 -0.12 -4.78
N TRP A 105 -11.71 -0.85 -4.10
CA TRP A 105 -11.06 -2.00 -4.66
C TRP A 105 -11.29 -3.24 -3.82
N THR A 106 -11.39 -4.38 -4.52
CA THR A 106 -11.40 -5.72 -3.92
C THR A 106 -10.37 -6.58 -4.63
N GLU A 107 -9.75 -7.50 -3.90
CA GLU A 107 -8.82 -8.46 -4.49
C GLU A 107 -8.98 -9.86 -3.93
N VAL A 108 -8.66 -10.82 -4.78
CA VAL A 108 -8.63 -12.25 -4.45
C VAL A 108 -7.32 -12.81 -4.98
N LEU A 109 -6.58 -13.51 -4.13
CA LEU A 109 -5.33 -14.16 -4.50
C LEU A 109 -5.58 -15.55 -5.08
N ASP A 110 -4.80 -15.91 -6.10
CA ASP A 110 -4.86 -17.24 -6.69
C ASP A 110 -4.44 -18.32 -5.68
N HIS A 111 -5.13 -19.43 -5.74
CA HIS A 111 -4.84 -20.59 -4.87
C HIS A 111 -4.77 -20.28 -3.37
N SER A 112 -5.45 -19.21 -2.95
CA SER A 112 -5.46 -18.73 -1.58
C SER A 112 -6.87 -18.34 -1.15
N GLN A 113 -7.13 -18.33 0.16
CA GLN A 113 -8.35 -17.76 0.74
C GLN A 113 -8.15 -16.31 1.20
N VAL A 114 -6.98 -15.73 0.94
CA VAL A 114 -6.70 -14.34 1.27
C VAL A 114 -7.49 -13.45 0.33
N GLN A 115 -8.21 -12.50 0.93
CA GLN A 115 -8.99 -11.47 0.27
C GLN A 115 -8.63 -10.12 0.87
N GLY A 116 -8.57 -9.11 0.03
CA GLY A 116 -8.34 -7.73 0.41
C GLY A 116 -9.42 -6.81 -0.11
N GLN A 117 -9.62 -5.70 0.58
CA GLN A 117 -10.46 -4.61 0.12
C GLN A 117 -9.95 -3.27 0.65
N GLY A 118 -10.33 -2.20 0.00
CA GLY A 118 -9.98 -0.86 0.44
C GLY A 118 -10.47 0.22 -0.51
N LEU A 119 -9.91 1.38 -0.32
CA LEU A 119 -10.22 2.57 -1.12
C LEU A 119 -8.92 3.15 -1.65
N VAL A 120 -8.98 3.74 -2.83
CA VAL A 120 -8.00 4.69 -3.33
C VAL A 120 -8.75 5.90 -3.86
N GLY A 121 -8.26 7.09 -3.59
CA GLY A 121 -8.95 8.30 -4.01
C GLY A 121 -8.12 9.55 -3.84
N PHE A 122 -8.73 10.68 -4.22
CA PHE A 122 -8.14 11.99 -4.12
C PHE A 122 -9.01 12.91 -3.26
N ASP A 123 -8.40 13.57 -2.30
CA ASP A 123 -9.01 14.63 -1.48
C ASP A 123 -8.61 15.99 -2.03
N SER A 124 -9.54 16.66 -2.69
CA SER A 124 -9.32 17.99 -3.28
C SER A 124 -9.08 19.08 -2.25
N SER A 125 -9.47 18.85 -0.98
CA SER A 125 -9.27 19.85 0.09
C SER A 125 -7.83 19.89 0.57
N SER A 126 -7.17 18.75 0.60
CA SER A 126 -5.75 18.62 0.98
C SER A 126 -4.82 18.50 -0.22
N ASP A 127 -5.35 18.39 -1.44
CA ASP A 127 -4.62 18.15 -2.68
C ASP A 127 -3.75 16.87 -2.59
N ARG A 128 -4.32 15.79 -2.05
CA ARG A 128 -3.62 14.53 -1.74
C ARG A 128 -4.41 13.31 -2.17
N PHE A 129 -3.69 12.32 -2.65
CA PHE A 129 -4.23 10.97 -2.73
C PHE A 129 -4.29 10.31 -1.35
N PHE A 130 -5.16 9.34 -1.21
CA PHE A 130 -5.19 8.43 -0.07
C PHE A 130 -5.37 7.00 -0.57
N SER A 131 -4.89 6.05 0.20
CA SER A 131 -5.15 4.62 -0.02
C SER A 131 -5.37 3.94 1.33
N THR A 132 -6.31 2.99 1.35
CA THR A 132 -6.58 2.13 2.51
C THR A 132 -6.58 0.69 2.07
N ALA A 133 -6.16 -0.22 2.94
CA ALA A 133 -6.22 -1.66 2.72
C ALA A 133 -6.59 -2.40 3.99
N VAL A 134 -7.45 -3.42 3.86
CA VAL A 134 -7.76 -4.40 4.91
C VAL A 134 -7.76 -5.78 4.28
N TYR A 135 -7.20 -6.75 5.00
CA TYR A 135 -7.17 -8.14 4.59
C TYR A 135 -7.87 -9.03 5.60
N ASN A 136 -8.45 -10.15 5.14
CA ASN A 136 -9.12 -11.12 6.00
C ASN A 136 -8.16 -11.98 6.83
N VAL A 137 -6.86 -11.73 6.78
CA VAL A 137 -5.79 -12.49 7.46
C VAL A 137 -5.21 -11.79 8.69
N GLY A 138 -5.96 -10.92 9.33
CA GLY A 138 -5.63 -10.40 10.66
C GLY A 138 -4.52 -9.36 10.72
N SER A 139 -4.16 -8.72 9.62
CA SER A 139 -3.27 -7.55 9.61
C SER A 139 -4.01 -6.29 10.08
N ALA A 140 -3.26 -5.33 10.64
CA ALA A 140 -3.80 -4.00 10.88
C ALA A 140 -4.15 -3.32 9.55
N PRO A 141 -5.18 -2.43 9.51
CA PRO A 141 -5.45 -1.63 8.33
C PRO A 141 -4.23 -0.83 7.89
N GLU A 142 -3.97 -0.81 6.60
CA GLU A 142 -2.99 0.09 6.00
C GLU A 142 -3.66 1.42 5.67
N LEU A 143 -3.01 2.52 6.00
CA LEU A 143 -3.45 3.87 5.66
C LEU A 143 -2.28 4.63 5.05
N LEU A 144 -2.48 5.14 3.84
CA LEU A 144 -1.47 5.88 3.09
C LEU A 144 -2.01 7.24 2.66
N THR A 145 -1.15 8.25 2.64
CA THR A 145 -1.37 9.52 1.94
C THR A 145 -0.42 9.61 0.75
N GLY A 146 -0.85 10.21 -0.36
CA GLY A 146 -0.09 10.22 -1.60
C GLY A 146 0.09 11.61 -2.19
N ILE A 147 1.21 11.80 -2.86
CA ILE A 147 1.53 13.01 -3.64
C ILE A 147 1.62 12.61 -5.10
N LEU A 148 0.88 13.31 -5.96
CA LEU A 148 1.00 13.17 -7.42
C LEU A 148 2.34 13.77 -7.87
N ASP A 149 2.99 13.10 -8.81
CA ASP A 149 4.14 13.65 -9.50
C ASP A 149 3.67 14.50 -10.68
N ASP A 150 4.16 15.75 -10.78
CA ASP A 150 3.78 16.69 -11.85
C ASP A 150 4.35 16.30 -13.23
N ALA A 151 5.42 15.51 -13.25
CA ALA A 151 6.14 15.16 -14.47
C ALA A 151 5.75 13.77 -15.01
N GLN A 152 5.18 12.89 -14.19
CA GLN A 152 4.87 11.52 -14.54
C GLN A 152 3.53 11.09 -13.93
N PRO A 153 2.76 10.19 -14.57
CA PRO A 153 1.52 9.69 -14.03
C PRO A 153 1.81 8.70 -12.87
N SER A 154 2.33 9.22 -11.77
CA SER A 154 2.69 8.44 -10.60
C SER A 154 2.30 9.11 -9.28
N ILE A 155 2.05 8.28 -8.27
CA ILE A 155 1.73 8.70 -6.90
C ILE A 155 2.76 8.11 -5.97
N THR A 156 3.46 8.97 -5.22
CA THR A 156 4.30 8.54 -4.12
C THR A 156 3.49 8.52 -2.84
N PHE A 157 3.36 7.33 -2.23
CA PHE A 157 2.62 7.11 -1.00
C PHE A 157 3.53 7.12 0.23
N TYR A 158 2.97 7.60 1.34
CA TYR A 158 3.56 7.69 2.66
C TYR A 158 2.63 7.02 3.67
N ALA A 159 3.16 6.21 4.57
CA ALA A 159 2.37 5.63 5.64
C ALA A 159 1.89 6.70 6.61
N ILE A 160 0.62 6.61 7.02
CA ILE A 160 0.03 7.49 8.02
C ILE A 160 0.08 6.78 9.38
N SER A 161 0.72 7.41 10.37
CA SER A 161 0.60 6.96 11.76
C SER A 161 -0.77 7.36 12.32
N ILE A 162 -1.50 6.41 12.88
CA ILE A 162 -2.81 6.66 13.52
C ILE A 162 -2.65 7.49 14.81
N SER A 163 -1.47 7.50 15.41
CA SER A 163 -1.16 8.23 16.62
C SER A 163 0.24 8.84 16.55
N PRO A 164 0.41 9.92 15.75
CA PRO A 164 1.71 10.56 15.65
C PRO A 164 2.08 11.19 17.00
N ALA A 165 3.28 10.90 17.49
CA ALA A 165 3.83 11.55 18.68
C ALA A 165 4.51 12.88 18.32
N VAL A 166 4.54 13.80 19.28
CA VAL A 166 5.32 15.04 19.13
C VAL A 166 6.80 14.68 19.03
N GLY A 167 7.43 15.00 17.91
CA GLY A 167 8.83 14.69 17.65
C GLY A 167 9.05 13.46 16.76
N ASP A 168 7.99 12.84 16.25
CA ASP A 168 8.13 11.79 15.23
C ASP A 168 8.88 12.31 14.01
N PRO A 169 9.74 11.50 13.41
CA PRO A 169 10.42 11.89 12.17
C PRO A 169 9.40 12.13 11.05
N PRO A 170 9.72 12.99 10.08
CA PRO A 170 8.86 13.21 8.93
C PRO A 170 8.57 11.87 8.22
N PRO A 171 7.35 11.70 7.68
CA PRO A 171 7.00 10.48 6.96
C PRO A 171 7.98 10.24 5.81
N VAL A 172 8.49 9.01 5.71
CA VAL A 172 9.30 8.58 4.57
C VAL A 172 8.41 7.92 3.51
N PRO A 173 8.74 8.06 2.21
CA PRO A 173 8.03 7.37 1.16
C PRO A 173 7.98 5.85 1.43
N SER A 174 6.80 5.25 1.33
CA SER A 174 6.61 3.81 1.51
C SER A 174 6.57 3.07 0.19
N SER A 175 5.87 3.63 -0.81
CA SER A 175 5.68 2.99 -2.12
C SER A 175 5.35 4.01 -3.20
N THR A 176 5.51 3.62 -4.46
CA THR A 176 5.10 4.40 -5.65
C THR A 176 4.19 3.56 -6.53
N LEU A 177 3.03 4.11 -6.87
CA LEU A 177 2.16 3.62 -7.92
C LEU A 177 2.44 4.44 -9.18
N ALA A 178 2.68 3.78 -10.32
CA ALA A 178 2.93 4.44 -11.60
C ALA A 178 2.05 3.80 -12.69
N VAL A 179 1.26 4.63 -13.38
CA VAL A 179 0.52 4.22 -14.58
C VAL A 179 1.48 4.26 -15.75
N LEU A 180 1.67 3.11 -16.41
CA LEU A 180 2.59 2.97 -17.54
C LEU A 180 1.88 3.26 -18.86
N ASP A 181 0.68 2.71 -19.01
CA ASP A 181 -0.21 2.89 -20.15
C ASP A 181 -1.66 2.50 -19.76
N HIS A 182 -2.58 2.45 -20.72
CA HIS A 182 -3.97 2.10 -20.49
C HIS A 182 -4.17 0.70 -19.89
N ASP A 183 -3.27 -0.22 -20.16
CA ASP A 183 -3.39 -1.63 -19.79
C ASP A 183 -2.41 -2.07 -18.70
N HIS A 184 -1.52 -1.17 -18.26
CA HIS A 184 -0.52 -1.52 -17.27
C HIS A 184 -0.27 -0.42 -16.24
N PHE A 185 -0.21 -0.80 -14.99
CA PHE A 185 0.38 0.02 -13.94
C PHE A 185 1.25 -0.82 -13.00
N THR A 186 2.13 -0.17 -12.27
CA THR A 186 2.99 -0.82 -11.28
C THR A 186 2.79 -0.19 -9.91
N TRP A 187 3.05 -0.99 -8.88
CA TRP A 187 3.12 -0.49 -7.51
C TRP A 187 4.36 -1.11 -6.85
N THR A 188 5.26 -0.28 -6.37
CA THR A 188 6.59 -0.72 -5.92
C THR A 188 6.93 -0.12 -4.57
N ALA A 189 7.43 -0.95 -3.64
CA ALA A 189 7.95 -0.47 -2.36
C ALA A 189 9.24 0.34 -2.55
N GLN A 190 9.40 1.42 -1.78
CA GLN A 190 10.59 2.26 -1.84
C GLN A 190 11.86 1.56 -1.33
N ASP A 191 11.72 0.66 -0.36
CA ASP A 191 12.80 -0.16 0.17
C ASP A 191 13.15 -1.36 -0.73
N ARG A 192 12.48 -1.48 -1.89
CA ARG A 192 12.57 -2.62 -2.80
C ARG A 192 12.18 -3.96 -2.17
N GLY A 193 11.38 -3.93 -1.11
CA GLY A 193 10.87 -5.13 -0.46
C GLY A 193 9.93 -5.93 -1.35
N TRP A 194 9.21 -5.26 -2.26
CA TRP A 194 8.30 -5.87 -3.23
C TRP A 194 8.04 -4.95 -4.43
N ARG A 195 7.60 -5.56 -5.52
CA ARG A 195 6.98 -4.87 -6.65
C ARG A 195 5.75 -5.64 -7.11
N ALA A 196 4.72 -4.92 -7.54
CA ALA A 196 3.55 -5.47 -8.19
C ALA A 196 3.42 -4.91 -9.61
N VAL A 197 3.01 -5.75 -10.54
CA VAL A 197 2.63 -5.37 -11.91
C VAL A 197 1.17 -5.73 -12.10
N PHE A 198 0.41 -4.79 -12.66
CA PHE A 198 -1.01 -4.94 -12.94
C PHE A 198 -1.23 -4.88 -14.43
N THR A 199 -1.95 -5.87 -14.96
CA THR A 199 -2.33 -5.96 -16.38
C THR A 199 -3.85 -5.99 -16.47
N ARG A 200 -4.42 -5.10 -17.27
CA ARG A 200 -5.88 -4.96 -17.44
C ARG A 200 -6.47 -6.24 -18.04
N GLN A 201 -7.62 -6.62 -17.52
CA GLN A 201 -8.44 -7.72 -18.07
C GLN A 201 -9.58 -7.13 -18.89
N HIS A 202 -9.75 -7.56 -20.13
CA HIS A 202 -10.80 -7.15 -21.08
C HIS A 202 -11.93 -8.18 -21.16
#